data_b18ec43ba8bc89f1dccdaebadb0bb705
#
_entry.id   b18ec43ba8bc89f1dccdaebadb0bb705
#
_cell.length_a   1.000
_cell.length_b   1.000
_cell.length_c   1.000
_cell.angle_alpha   90.00
_cell.angle_beta   90.00
_cell.angle_gamma   90.00
#
_symmetry.space_group_name_H-M   'P 1'
#
loop_
_entity.id
_entity.type
_entity.pdbx_description
1 polymer ?
#
loop_
_entity_poly.entity_id
_entity_poly.type
_entity_poly.pdbx_seq_one_letter_code
_entity_poly.pdbx_strand_id
1 'polypeptide(L)'
;YSENPVFDVDKTVADVNIDMVGRVDKKYEDNPNYIYVIGSDRLSTDLHKINENANNTYAGLTLDYKYNDEKDPNRYYFRSDHYNFARLGIPSIFFFNGVHEDYHQPGDTVDKINFDKMQNVGRLIFHTIWDLANRNDRIVVDGKVKAGR
;
A
#
# COMPACT_ATOMS: atom_id res chain seq x y z
N TYR A 1 -16.59 -6.00 -4.77
CA TYR A 1 -17.11 -4.66 -4.42
C TYR A 1 -17.13 -3.76 -5.65
N SER A 2 -16.02 -3.60 -6.38
CA SER A 2 -15.89 -2.67 -7.49
C SER A 2 -16.89 -2.87 -8.66
N GLU A 3 -17.42 -4.07 -8.82
CA GLU A 3 -18.44 -4.40 -9.85
C GLU A 3 -19.88 -4.17 -9.36
N ASN A 4 -20.09 -4.25 -8.05
CA ASN A 4 -21.39 -4.00 -7.39
C ASN A 4 -21.17 -3.16 -6.13
N PRO A 5 -20.82 -1.87 -6.28
CA PRO A 5 -20.48 -1.01 -5.17
C PRO A 5 -21.69 -0.66 -4.31
N VAL A 6 -21.54 -0.72 -2.99
CA VAL A 6 -22.56 -0.26 -2.02
C VAL A 6 -22.63 1.27 -2.00
N PHE A 7 -21.47 1.94 -2.16
CA PHE A 7 -21.36 3.38 -2.28
C PHE A 7 -20.89 3.73 -3.69
N ASP A 8 -21.30 4.90 -4.15
CA ASP A 8 -20.92 5.45 -5.44
C ASP A 8 -19.39 5.48 -5.60
N VAL A 9 -18.87 4.80 -6.61
CA VAL A 9 -17.43 4.69 -6.89
C VAL A 9 -16.82 6.07 -7.12
N ASP A 10 -17.54 6.99 -7.75
CA ASP A 10 -17.08 8.35 -8.04
C ASP A 10 -16.87 9.18 -6.75
N LYS A 11 -17.45 8.75 -5.64
CA LYS A 11 -17.25 9.36 -4.31
C LYS A 11 -16.09 8.74 -3.54
N THR A 12 -15.50 7.66 -4.01
CA THR A 12 -14.33 7.05 -3.39
C THR A 12 -13.11 7.93 -3.65
N VAL A 13 -12.45 8.40 -2.58
CA VAL A 13 -11.30 9.31 -2.66
C VAL A 13 -10.03 8.57 -2.97
N ALA A 14 -9.79 7.49 -2.26
CA ALA A 14 -8.63 6.62 -2.40
C ALA A 14 -8.93 5.23 -1.88
N ASP A 15 -8.12 4.26 -2.30
CA ASP A 15 -8.05 2.92 -1.73
C ASP A 15 -6.72 2.75 -1.00
N VAL A 16 -6.77 2.23 0.22
CA VAL A 16 -5.61 1.94 1.05
C VAL A 16 -5.57 0.44 1.34
N ASN A 17 -4.83 -0.28 0.53
CA ASN A 17 -4.73 -1.72 0.59
C ASN A 17 -3.61 -2.16 1.55
N ILE A 18 -3.93 -3.11 2.42
CA ILE A 18 -3.04 -3.65 3.43
C ILE A 18 -3.00 -5.17 3.25
N ASP A 19 -1.92 -5.66 2.67
CA ASP A 19 -1.79 -7.09 2.42
C ASP A 19 -0.36 -7.52 2.73
N MET A 20 -0.21 -8.47 3.65
CA MET A 20 1.07 -8.99 4.11
C MET A 20 1.98 -7.93 4.74
N VAL A 21 1.67 -7.50 5.96
CA VAL A 21 2.45 -6.48 6.69
C VAL A 21 3.10 -6.98 7.98
N GLY A 22 2.90 -8.25 8.31
CA GLY A 22 3.35 -8.86 9.57
C GLY A 22 4.65 -9.66 9.49
N ARG A 23 5.23 -9.85 8.30
CA ARG A 23 6.46 -10.63 8.13
C ARG A 23 7.61 -9.74 7.62
N VAL A 24 8.80 -10.32 7.44
CA VAL A 24 10.00 -9.63 6.99
C VAL A 24 10.53 -10.30 5.73
N ASP A 25 10.80 -9.52 4.69
CA ASP A 25 11.52 -9.96 3.49
C ASP A 25 12.99 -10.23 3.86
N LYS A 26 13.59 -11.25 3.25
CA LYS A 26 14.99 -11.63 3.45
C LYS A 26 15.96 -10.45 3.28
N LYS A 27 15.67 -9.52 2.37
CA LYS A 27 16.45 -8.28 2.18
C LYS A 27 16.57 -7.44 3.45
N TYR A 28 15.60 -7.54 4.35
CA TYR A 28 15.46 -6.69 5.53
C TYR A 28 15.53 -7.45 6.85
N GLU A 29 16.09 -8.67 6.87
CA GLU A 29 16.25 -9.48 8.09
C GLU A 29 16.97 -8.72 9.21
N ASP A 30 18.02 -7.95 8.85
CA ASP A 30 18.81 -7.17 9.83
C ASP A 30 18.14 -5.84 10.23
N ASN A 31 17.15 -5.35 9.46
CA ASN A 31 16.44 -4.13 9.77
C ASN A 31 14.97 -4.21 9.33
N PRO A 32 14.09 -4.77 10.16
CA PRO A 32 12.69 -4.98 9.84
C PRO A 32 11.85 -3.70 9.75
N ASN A 33 12.43 -2.52 10.05
CA ASN A 33 11.73 -1.24 10.04
C ASN A 33 11.56 -0.67 8.62
N TYR A 34 10.88 -1.40 7.76
CA TYR A 34 10.61 -1.04 6.36
C TYR A 34 9.20 -1.47 5.94
N ILE A 35 8.76 -0.95 4.81
CA ILE A 35 7.58 -1.42 4.06
C ILE A 35 7.76 -1.13 2.56
N TYR A 36 7.35 -2.05 1.70
CA TYR A 36 7.20 -1.75 0.28
C TYR A 36 5.91 -0.96 0.07
N VAL A 37 6.02 0.10 -0.72
CA VAL A 37 4.89 0.96 -1.09
C VAL A 37 4.69 0.88 -2.59
N ILE A 38 3.50 0.47 -3.02
CA ILE A 38 3.18 0.21 -4.41
C ILE A 38 1.96 1.04 -4.81
N GLY A 39 2.03 1.72 -5.94
CA GLY A 39 0.90 2.44 -6.53
C GLY A 39 0.67 3.86 -6.04
N SER A 40 1.34 4.30 -4.97
CA SER A 40 1.05 5.58 -4.30
C SER A 40 1.10 6.81 -5.22
N ASP A 41 1.99 6.81 -6.22
CA ASP A 41 2.22 7.91 -7.18
C ASP A 41 1.65 7.65 -8.59
N ARG A 42 1.05 6.46 -8.81
CA ARG A 42 0.61 6.09 -10.16
C ARG A 42 -0.59 6.88 -10.66
N LEU A 43 -1.51 7.22 -9.78
CA LEU A 43 -2.72 7.94 -10.11
C LEU A 43 -2.82 9.31 -9.42
N SER A 44 -2.07 9.52 -8.32
CA SER A 44 -2.12 10.77 -7.55
C SER A 44 -0.78 11.06 -6.90
N THR A 45 -0.15 12.15 -7.28
CA THR A 45 1.05 12.64 -6.59
C THR A 45 0.74 13.14 -5.18
N ASP A 46 -0.51 13.56 -4.91
CA ASP A 46 -0.94 13.95 -3.58
C ASP A 46 -0.96 12.76 -2.61
N LEU A 47 -1.50 11.61 -3.04
CA LEU A 47 -1.51 10.40 -2.21
C LEU A 47 -0.09 9.99 -1.81
N HIS A 48 0.86 10.05 -2.75
CA HIS A 48 2.27 9.77 -2.48
C HIS A 48 2.84 10.72 -1.42
N LYS A 49 2.65 12.03 -1.59
CA LYS A 49 3.14 13.06 -0.64
C LYS A 49 2.52 12.90 0.75
N ILE A 50 1.24 12.58 0.83
CA ILE A 50 0.55 12.34 2.11
C ILE A 50 1.20 11.17 2.83
N ASN A 51 1.45 10.06 2.14
CA ASN A 51 2.10 8.88 2.72
C ASN A 51 3.54 9.18 3.17
N GLU A 52 4.32 9.89 2.35
CA GLU A 52 5.69 10.33 2.71
C GLU A 52 5.67 11.22 3.97
N ASN A 53 4.78 12.20 4.03
CA ASN A 53 4.66 13.10 5.17
C ASN A 53 4.23 12.36 6.44
N ALA A 54 3.27 11.43 6.33
CA ALA A 54 2.84 10.59 7.44
C ALA A 54 4.00 9.72 7.96
N ASN A 55 4.80 9.13 7.06
CA ASN A 55 5.97 8.37 7.44
C ASN A 55 7.02 9.21 8.15
N ASN A 56 7.39 10.35 7.58
CA ASN A 56 8.42 11.23 8.12
C ASN A 56 8.04 11.80 9.49
N THR A 57 6.75 11.98 9.74
CA THR A 57 6.26 12.59 10.99
C THR A 57 6.02 11.56 12.08
N TYR A 58 5.51 10.36 11.74
CA TYR A 58 4.90 9.47 12.73
C TYR A 58 5.51 8.07 12.81
N ALA A 59 6.08 7.54 11.71
CA ALA A 59 6.50 6.15 11.66
C ALA A 59 8.02 5.95 11.46
N GLY A 60 8.65 6.73 10.58
CA GLY A 60 10.09 6.67 10.32
C GLY A 60 10.54 5.34 9.71
N LEU A 61 9.67 4.69 8.92
CA LEU A 61 9.99 3.47 8.20
C LEU A 61 10.87 3.77 6.97
N THR A 62 11.67 2.81 6.56
CA THR A 62 12.24 2.79 5.21
C THR A 62 11.14 2.45 4.22
N LEU A 63 10.69 3.44 3.42
CA LEU A 63 9.75 3.20 2.33
C LEU A 63 10.53 2.68 1.12
N ASP A 64 10.24 1.46 0.69
CA ASP A 64 10.89 0.86 -0.48
C ASP A 64 9.91 0.80 -1.66
N TYR A 65 10.26 1.47 -2.74
CA TYR A 65 9.45 1.56 -3.96
C TYR A 65 9.86 0.57 -5.05
N LYS A 66 10.70 -0.42 -4.73
CA LYS A 66 11.22 -1.41 -5.70
C LYS A 66 10.11 -2.03 -6.54
N TYR A 67 9.00 -2.42 -5.91
CA TYR A 67 7.88 -3.07 -6.59
C TYR A 67 6.85 -2.10 -7.17
N ASN A 68 7.08 -0.80 -7.02
CA ASN A 68 6.32 0.24 -7.68
C ASN A 68 6.80 0.51 -9.11
N ASP A 69 7.97 -0.02 -9.51
CA ASP A 69 8.46 0.07 -10.88
C ASP A 69 7.45 -0.57 -11.85
N GLU A 70 7.15 0.12 -12.95
CA GLU A 70 6.25 -0.39 -14.00
C GLU A 70 6.80 -1.66 -14.68
N LYS A 71 8.10 -1.86 -14.62
CA LYS A 71 8.82 -3.01 -15.16
C LYS A 71 9.02 -4.13 -14.14
N ASP A 72 8.40 -4.02 -12.95
CA ASP A 72 8.49 -5.08 -11.94
C ASP A 72 8.13 -6.44 -12.55
N PRO A 73 9.07 -7.39 -12.61
CA PRO A 73 8.83 -8.71 -13.21
C PRO A 73 7.78 -9.51 -12.44
N ASN A 74 7.59 -9.22 -11.15
CA ASN A 74 6.61 -9.88 -10.30
C ASN A 74 5.20 -9.31 -10.50
N ARG A 75 5.10 -8.10 -11.06
CA ARG A 75 3.85 -7.41 -11.35
C ARG A 75 2.94 -7.25 -10.11
N TYR A 76 3.52 -6.99 -8.93
CA TYR A 76 2.77 -6.89 -7.68
C TYR A 76 1.68 -5.83 -7.70
N TYR A 77 1.85 -4.73 -8.45
CA TYR A 77 0.79 -3.73 -8.64
C TYR A 77 -0.54 -4.31 -9.14
N PHE A 78 -0.54 -5.46 -9.80
CA PHE A 78 -1.73 -6.09 -10.38
C PHE A 78 -2.24 -7.28 -9.58
N ARG A 79 -1.64 -7.60 -8.42
CA ARG A 79 -1.81 -8.90 -7.75
C ARG A 79 -2.52 -8.83 -6.40
N SER A 80 -3.03 -7.66 -5.99
CA SER A 80 -3.83 -7.52 -4.76
C SER A 80 -5.07 -6.67 -5.03
N ASP A 81 -5.91 -6.48 -4.05
CA ASP A 81 -7.26 -5.91 -4.17
C ASP A 81 -7.27 -4.45 -4.63
N HIS A 82 -6.22 -3.68 -4.35
CA HIS A 82 -6.08 -2.29 -4.77
C HIS A 82 -6.23 -2.09 -6.28
N TYR A 83 -5.84 -3.08 -7.09
CA TYR A 83 -5.95 -2.95 -8.54
C TYR A 83 -7.40 -2.86 -9.03
N ASN A 84 -8.35 -3.45 -8.30
CA ASN A 84 -9.77 -3.33 -8.63
C ASN A 84 -10.28 -1.89 -8.54
N PHE A 85 -9.68 -1.07 -7.69
CA PHE A 85 -9.96 0.37 -7.57
C PHE A 85 -9.10 1.19 -8.54
N ALA A 86 -7.81 0.87 -8.64
CA ALA A 86 -6.88 1.58 -9.52
C ALA A 86 -7.32 1.53 -11.00
N ARG A 87 -7.83 0.39 -11.49
CA ARG A 87 -8.35 0.24 -12.86
C ARG A 87 -9.56 1.13 -13.16
N LEU A 88 -10.27 1.59 -12.13
CA LEU A 88 -11.38 2.53 -12.21
C LEU A 88 -10.94 4.00 -12.07
N GLY A 89 -9.62 4.26 -11.98
CA GLY A 89 -9.07 5.60 -11.83
C GLY A 89 -9.06 6.11 -10.39
N ILE A 90 -9.32 5.27 -9.40
CA ILE A 90 -9.25 5.63 -7.98
C ILE A 90 -7.79 5.52 -7.52
N PRO A 91 -7.19 6.60 -6.97
CA PRO A 91 -5.87 6.55 -6.38
C PRO A 91 -5.76 5.42 -5.35
N SER A 92 -4.79 4.54 -5.51
CA SER A 92 -4.66 3.35 -4.67
C SER A 92 -3.21 3.20 -4.22
N ILE A 93 -3.03 2.90 -2.93
CA ILE A 93 -1.74 2.59 -2.32
C ILE A 93 -1.78 1.20 -1.72
N PHE A 94 -0.75 0.41 -1.95
CA PHE A 94 -0.62 -0.94 -1.45
C PHE A 94 0.63 -1.06 -0.56
N PHE A 95 0.42 -1.43 0.70
CA PHE A 95 1.45 -1.71 1.68
C PHE A 95 1.74 -3.20 1.74
N PHE A 96 3.01 -3.57 1.53
CA PHE A 96 3.43 -4.94 1.33
C PHE A 96 4.78 -5.20 2.00
N ASN A 97 4.94 -6.30 2.72
CA ASN A 97 6.24 -6.62 3.34
C ASN A 97 7.19 -7.44 2.46
N GLY A 98 6.77 -7.85 1.28
CA GLY A 98 7.49 -8.82 0.47
C GLY A 98 7.05 -10.25 0.75
N VAL A 99 7.64 -11.19 0.03
CA VAL A 99 7.41 -12.63 0.21
C VAL A 99 8.39 -13.20 1.22
N HIS A 100 7.95 -14.22 1.95
CA HIS A 100 8.74 -14.99 2.91
C HIS A 100 8.59 -16.48 2.64
N GLU A 101 9.40 -17.30 3.29
CA GLU A 101 9.46 -18.75 3.08
C GLU A 101 8.15 -19.50 3.33
N ASP A 102 7.32 -18.98 4.26
CA ASP A 102 6.02 -19.56 4.58
C ASP A 102 4.87 -19.05 3.70
N TYR A 103 5.14 -18.21 2.70
CA TYR A 103 4.10 -17.62 1.85
C TYR A 103 3.20 -18.70 1.23
N HIS A 104 1.91 -18.67 1.54
CA HIS A 104 0.92 -19.68 1.15
C HIS A 104 1.25 -21.11 1.63
N GLN A 105 1.98 -21.25 2.73
CA GLN A 105 2.31 -22.54 3.33
C GLN A 105 1.60 -22.74 4.68
N PRO A 106 1.33 -24.00 5.10
CA PRO A 106 0.74 -24.27 6.41
C PRO A 106 1.60 -23.79 7.59
N GLY A 107 2.88 -23.54 7.36
CA GLY A 107 3.82 -23.02 8.35
C GLY A 107 3.71 -21.51 8.60
N ASP A 108 2.83 -20.77 7.92
CA ASP A 108 2.59 -19.34 8.17
C ASP A 108 1.66 -19.16 9.37
N THR A 109 2.25 -19.21 10.55
CA THR A 109 1.56 -19.24 11.84
C THR A 109 1.68 -17.91 12.58
N VAL A 110 0.78 -17.65 13.53
CA VAL A 110 0.68 -16.37 14.27
C VAL A 110 1.95 -16.05 15.05
N ASP A 111 2.64 -17.03 15.58
CA ASP A 111 3.89 -16.88 16.35
C ASP A 111 5.05 -16.31 15.52
N LYS A 112 4.96 -16.37 14.18
CA LYS A 112 5.94 -15.79 13.25
C LYS A 112 5.67 -14.34 12.88
N ILE A 113 4.58 -13.75 13.34
CA ILE A 113 4.25 -12.35 13.08
C ILE A 113 5.18 -11.43 13.88
N ASN A 114 5.83 -10.50 13.20
CA ASN A 114 6.55 -9.40 13.84
C ASN A 114 5.56 -8.29 14.21
N PHE A 115 5.01 -8.35 15.43
CA PHE A 115 4.00 -7.42 15.91
C PHE A 115 4.53 -5.99 16.05
N ASP A 116 5.79 -5.80 16.39
CA ASP A 116 6.40 -4.47 16.53
C ASP A 116 6.47 -3.78 15.14
N LYS A 117 6.90 -4.51 14.12
CA LYS A 117 6.84 -4.04 12.74
C LYS A 117 5.41 -3.72 12.32
N MET A 118 4.49 -4.65 12.54
CA MET A 118 3.08 -4.49 12.16
C MET A 118 2.46 -3.26 12.84
N GLN A 119 2.77 -3.01 14.11
CA GLN A 119 2.34 -1.82 14.83
C GLN A 119 2.86 -0.54 14.17
N ASN A 120 4.15 -0.51 13.81
CA ASN A 120 4.76 0.67 13.20
C ASN A 120 4.21 0.95 11.79
N VAL A 121 4.01 -0.11 10.99
CA VAL A 121 3.33 -0.02 9.69
C VAL A 121 1.89 0.46 9.88
N GLY A 122 1.17 -0.07 10.86
CA GLY A 122 -0.19 0.36 11.19
C GLY A 122 -0.27 1.84 11.56
N ARG A 123 0.75 2.37 12.23
CA ARG A 123 0.85 3.81 12.54
C ARG A 123 0.97 4.66 11.28
N LEU A 124 1.83 4.28 10.33
CA LEU A 124 1.94 4.95 9.03
C LEU A 124 0.59 4.95 8.31
N ILE A 125 -0.04 3.78 8.20
CA ILE A 125 -1.32 3.60 7.51
C ILE A 125 -2.41 4.46 8.15
N PHE A 126 -2.51 4.43 9.48
CA PHE A 126 -3.47 5.25 10.23
C PHE A 126 -3.33 6.74 9.90
N HIS A 127 -2.11 7.29 9.95
CA HIS A 127 -1.90 8.72 9.69
C HIS A 127 -2.10 9.08 8.22
N THR A 128 -1.79 8.18 7.29
CA THR A 128 -2.12 8.36 5.87
C THR A 128 -3.65 8.44 5.66
N ILE A 129 -4.40 7.52 6.25
CA ILE A 129 -5.87 7.52 6.19
C ILE A 129 -6.45 8.75 6.90
N TRP A 130 -5.88 9.11 8.05
CA TRP A 130 -6.32 10.27 8.82
C TRP A 130 -6.22 11.58 8.03
N ASP A 131 -5.11 11.80 7.33
CA ASP A 131 -4.95 12.97 6.44
C ASP A 131 -5.99 12.92 5.31
N LEU A 132 -6.09 11.80 4.60
CA LEU A 132 -7.06 11.63 3.50
C LEU A 132 -8.51 11.90 3.94
N ALA A 133 -8.88 11.49 5.15
CA ALA A 133 -10.25 11.59 5.65
C ALA A 133 -10.60 12.99 6.21
N ASN A 134 -9.60 13.77 6.63
CA ASN A 134 -9.82 15.04 7.33
C ASN A 134 -9.40 16.28 6.51
N ARG A 135 -8.86 16.10 5.32
CA ARG A 135 -8.49 17.21 4.46
C ARG A 135 -9.72 17.89 3.83
N ASN A 136 -9.63 19.19 3.59
CA ASN A 136 -10.73 19.96 2.99
C ASN A 136 -10.91 19.65 1.50
N ASP A 137 -9.80 19.46 0.79
CA ASP A 137 -9.82 19.25 -0.65
C ASP A 137 -9.56 17.79 -0.99
N ARG A 138 -10.28 17.27 -1.99
CA ARG A 138 -10.04 15.96 -2.54
C ARG A 138 -8.64 15.92 -3.19
N ILE A 139 -7.92 14.80 -3.04
CA ILE A 139 -6.65 14.59 -3.73
C ILE A 139 -6.83 14.62 -5.25
N VAL A 140 -5.85 15.18 -5.94
CA VAL A 140 -5.88 15.30 -7.40
C VAL A 140 -5.50 13.97 -8.05
N VAL A 141 -6.26 13.58 -9.07
CA VAL A 141 -5.93 12.44 -9.93
C VAL A 141 -5.17 13.00 -11.14
N ASP A 142 -3.85 12.98 -11.08
CA ASP A 142 -2.94 13.54 -12.10
C ASP A 142 -2.17 12.46 -12.88
N GLY A 143 -2.32 11.21 -12.51
CA GLY A 143 -1.80 10.04 -13.21
C GLY A 143 -2.78 9.48 -14.25
N LYS A 144 -2.32 8.46 -15.01
CA LYS A 144 -3.14 7.78 -16.02
C LYS A 144 -3.34 6.31 -15.67
N VAL A 145 -4.57 5.86 -15.80
CA VAL A 145 -4.89 4.42 -15.73
C VAL A 145 -4.17 3.70 -16.87
N LYS A 146 -3.30 2.76 -16.53
CA LYS A 146 -2.66 1.88 -17.52
C LYS A 146 -3.36 0.54 -17.50
N ALA A 147 -3.83 0.10 -18.67
CA ALA A 147 -4.41 -1.24 -18.81
C ALA A 147 -3.35 -2.30 -18.47
N GLY A 148 -3.68 -3.18 -17.55
CA GLY A 148 -2.89 -4.39 -17.33
C GLY A 148 -2.95 -5.26 -18.59
N ARG A 149 -1.80 -5.53 -19.19
CA ARG A 149 -1.68 -6.48 -20.31
C ARG A 149 -1.70 -7.90 -19.81
#